data_736f1eebeaacd7554d331e9abda2443f
#
_entry.id   736f1eebeaacd7554d331e9abda2443f
#
_cell.length_a   1.000
_cell.length_b   1.000
_cell.length_c   1.000
_cell.angle_alpha   90.00
_cell.angle_beta   90.00
_cell.angle_gamma   90.00
#
_symmetry.space_group_name_H-M   'P 1'
#
loop_
_entity.id
_entity.type
_entity.pdbx_description
1 polymer ?
#
loop_
_entity_poly.entity_id
_entity_poly.type
_entity_poly.pdbx_seq_one_letter_code
_entity_poly.pdbx_strand_id
1 'polypeptide(L)'
;MTDATFDEIKDQLRESALAFGRGLRRWRVANGWAQDTSMRWGQEANIPHVYSSQWSMLETGAAKNPGAQVFFCFGLQNRMLAAREYGKVTTRALLDRLKNAQPVLHESGRPWDGVDFFRCYTGQIAWPVPPEPAPLPTQEEAAELSAMVRESFRNTARIAGLSLATASGQLLGLVPVEYAEGLKAVLLGDDWTPGEVADLLQGDEDSLPMGWLREWAGTLSRGRRRVGSQSAKR
;
A
#
# COMPACT_ATOMS: atom_id res chain seq x y z
N MET A 1 41.29 -12.63 9.30
CA MET A 1 39.93 -12.82 8.78
C MET A 1 39.36 -13.98 9.57
N THR A 2 38.41 -13.71 10.45
CA THR A 2 37.69 -14.77 11.20
C THR A 2 36.74 -15.40 10.20
N ASP A 3 36.86 -16.72 9.97
CA ASP A 3 35.94 -17.47 9.15
C ASP A 3 34.57 -17.45 9.86
N ALA A 4 33.61 -16.68 9.26
CA ALA A 4 32.25 -16.66 9.75
C ALA A 4 31.64 -18.06 9.63
N THR A 5 30.96 -18.53 10.67
CA THR A 5 30.27 -19.81 10.65
C THR A 5 29.07 -19.75 9.71
N PHE A 6 28.62 -20.90 9.24
CA PHE A 6 27.45 -20.99 8.34
C PHE A 6 26.18 -20.39 8.98
N ASP A 7 26.02 -20.51 10.30
CA ASP A 7 24.88 -19.97 11.03
C ASP A 7 24.97 -18.45 11.13
N GLU A 8 26.15 -17.86 11.36
CA GLU A 8 26.35 -16.39 11.34
C GLU A 8 26.04 -15.80 9.97
N ILE A 9 26.46 -16.45 8.87
CA ILE A 9 26.11 -16.00 7.51
C ILE A 9 24.61 -16.04 7.28
N LYS A 10 23.93 -17.04 7.78
CA LYS A 10 22.49 -17.24 7.63
C LYS A 10 21.69 -16.17 8.40
N ASP A 11 22.12 -15.85 9.62
CA ASP A 11 21.51 -14.81 10.44
C ASP A 11 21.74 -13.44 9.82
N GLN A 12 22.95 -13.15 9.33
CA GLN A 12 23.26 -11.91 8.62
C GLN A 12 22.38 -11.72 7.35
N LEU A 13 22.21 -12.77 6.56
CA LEU A 13 21.32 -12.73 5.38
C LEU A 13 19.87 -12.50 5.77
N ARG A 14 19.40 -13.10 6.86
CA ARG A 14 18.06 -12.88 7.38
C ARG A 14 17.83 -11.43 7.83
N GLU A 15 18.78 -10.87 8.58
CA GLU A 15 18.72 -9.47 9.01
C GLU A 15 18.75 -8.50 7.82
N SER A 16 19.60 -8.78 6.84
CA SER A 16 19.68 -8.00 5.61
C SER A 16 18.39 -8.05 4.80
N ALA A 17 17.78 -9.23 4.65
CA ALA A 17 16.50 -9.40 3.98
C ALA A 17 15.37 -8.61 4.67
N LEU A 18 15.34 -8.62 6.02
CA LEU A 18 14.39 -7.81 6.79
C LEU A 18 14.64 -6.30 6.62
N ALA A 19 15.91 -5.87 6.59
CA ALA A 19 16.27 -4.47 6.37
C ALA A 19 15.87 -4.03 4.95
N PHE A 20 16.13 -4.87 3.94
CA PHE A 20 15.68 -4.65 2.56
C PHE A 20 14.15 -4.53 2.49
N GLY A 21 13.41 -5.44 3.12
CA GLY A 21 11.95 -5.43 3.13
C GLY A 21 11.37 -4.13 3.72
N ARG A 22 11.95 -3.65 4.83
CA ARG A 22 11.58 -2.35 5.40
C ARG A 22 11.87 -1.19 4.44
N GLY A 23 12.99 -1.22 3.73
CA GLY A 23 13.33 -0.23 2.72
C GLY A 23 12.36 -0.24 1.54
N LEU A 24 12.05 -1.45 1.03
CA LEU A 24 11.12 -1.67 -0.07
C LEU A 24 9.71 -1.16 0.28
N ARG A 25 9.22 -1.48 1.48
CA ARG A 25 7.92 -1.02 1.97
C ARG A 25 7.90 0.52 2.06
N ARG A 26 8.93 1.15 2.64
CA ARG A 26 9.01 2.62 2.73
C ARG A 26 8.98 3.26 1.34
N TRP A 27 9.73 2.71 0.38
CA TRP A 27 9.73 3.21 -0.99
C TRP A 27 8.35 3.10 -1.64
N ARG A 28 7.69 1.97 -1.51
CA ARG A 28 6.33 1.75 -2.01
C ARG A 28 5.34 2.76 -1.41
N VAL A 29 5.34 2.88 -0.10
CA VAL A 29 4.43 3.78 0.62
C VAL A 29 4.68 5.24 0.26
N ALA A 30 5.94 5.68 0.21
CA ALA A 30 6.30 7.04 -0.19
C ALA A 30 5.84 7.39 -1.63
N ASN A 31 5.68 6.37 -2.49
CA ASN A 31 5.17 6.52 -3.85
C ASN A 31 3.63 6.35 -3.95
N GLY A 32 2.93 6.13 -2.84
CA GLY A 32 1.50 5.85 -2.85
C GLY A 32 1.12 4.58 -3.61
N TRP A 33 2.01 3.56 -3.60
CA TRP A 33 1.81 2.32 -4.34
C TRP A 33 1.16 1.24 -3.47
N ALA A 34 0.16 0.55 -4.01
CA ALA A 34 -0.29 -0.75 -3.51
C ALA A 34 0.71 -1.85 -3.87
N GLN A 35 0.66 -3.00 -3.19
CA GLN A 35 1.57 -4.13 -3.45
C GLN A 35 1.45 -4.70 -4.87
N ASP A 36 0.30 -4.51 -5.53
CA ASP A 36 0.03 -4.95 -6.89
C ASP A 36 0.45 -3.93 -7.97
N THR A 37 0.87 -2.73 -7.59
CA THR A 37 1.17 -1.65 -8.54
C THR A 37 2.25 -2.04 -9.56
N SER A 38 3.34 -2.69 -9.13
CA SER A 38 4.39 -3.22 -10.01
C SER A 38 3.84 -4.22 -11.04
N MET A 39 2.99 -5.14 -10.56
CA MET A 39 2.36 -6.16 -11.41
C MET A 39 1.42 -5.52 -12.43
N ARG A 40 0.52 -4.63 -12.01
CA ARG A 40 -0.42 -3.92 -12.90
C ARG A 40 0.32 -3.09 -13.96
N TRP A 41 1.36 -2.37 -13.54
CA TRP A 41 2.21 -1.65 -14.48
C TRP A 41 2.83 -2.59 -15.50
N GLY A 42 3.44 -3.68 -15.04
CA GLY A 42 4.06 -4.66 -15.92
C GLY A 42 3.08 -5.29 -16.90
N GLN A 43 1.87 -5.61 -16.46
CA GLN A 43 0.82 -6.17 -17.32
C GLN A 43 0.36 -5.18 -18.39
N GLU A 44 0.08 -3.92 -18.02
CA GLU A 44 -0.38 -2.92 -18.97
C GLU A 44 0.73 -2.49 -19.96
N ALA A 45 1.94 -2.32 -19.47
CA ALA A 45 3.09 -1.92 -20.29
C ALA A 45 3.77 -3.08 -21.04
N ASN A 46 3.36 -4.34 -20.78
CA ASN A 46 3.98 -5.56 -21.29
C ASN A 46 5.49 -5.63 -20.99
N ILE A 47 5.86 -5.39 -19.72
CA ILE A 47 7.21 -5.46 -19.21
C ILE A 47 7.34 -6.46 -18.06
N PRO A 48 8.55 -6.98 -17.77
CA PRO A 48 8.82 -7.78 -16.59
C PRO A 48 8.40 -7.05 -15.30
N HIS A 49 7.78 -7.78 -14.37
CA HIS A 49 7.25 -7.23 -13.14
C HIS A 49 7.35 -8.20 -11.97
N VAL A 50 7.16 -7.67 -10.76
CA VAL A 50 7.10 -8.44 -9.52
C VAL A 50 5.62 -8.66 -9.16
N TYR A 51 5.25 -9.90 -8.87
CA TYR A 51 3.88 -10.23 -8.42
C TYR A 51 3.63 -9.71 -6.99
N SER A 52 2.39 -9.37 -6.68
CA SER A 52 1.99 -8.84 -5.36
C SER A 52 2.37 -9.78 -4.21
N SER A 53 2.22 -11.10 -4.39
CA SER A 53 2.64 -12.10 -3.40
C SER A 53 4.15 -12.11 -3.16
N GLN A 54 4.96 -11.95 -4.21
CA GLN A 54 6.41 -11.84 -4.09
C GLN A 54 6.80 -10.53 -3.39
N TRP A 55 6.12 -9.44 -3.74
CA TRP A 55 6.32 -8.15 -3.11
C TRP A 55 6.05 -8.23 -1.60
N SER A 56 4.89 -8.77 -1.20
CA SER A 56 4.52 -8.97 0.19
C SER A 56 5.54 -9.84 0.95
N MET A 57 5.98 -10.96 0.36
CA MET A 57 6.99 -11.82 0.98
C MET A 57 8.34 -11.11 1.17
N LEU A 58 8.73 -10.23 0.25
CA LEU A 58 9.96 -9.45 0.39
C LEU A 58 9.84 -8.39 1.48
N GLU A 59 8.72 -7.67 1.56
CA GLU A 59 8.49 -6.65 2.59
C GLU A 59 8.48 -7.22 4.00
N THR A 60 7.99 -8.45 4.17
CA THR A 60 7.93 -9.14 5.45
C THR A 60 9.18 -9.96 5.79
N GLY A 61 10.14 -10.05 4.88
CA GLY A 61 11.31 -10.92 5.02
C GLY A 61 10.99 -12.41 4.95
N ALA A 62 9.77 -12.79 4.52
CA ALA A 62 9.34 -14.18 4.36
C ALA A 62 9.90 -14.85 3.10
N ALA A 63 10.43 -14.08 2.15
CA ALA A 63 11.06 -14.62 0.94
C ALA A 63 12.40 -15.27 1.27
N LYS A 64 12.42 -16.60 1.32
CA LYS A 64 13.63 -17.35 1.67
C LYS A 64 14.72 -17.33 0.58
N ASN A 65 14.32 -17.42 -0.68
CA ASN A 65 15.21 -17.45 -1.83
C ASN A 65 14.54 -16.74 -3.03
N PRO A 66 14.46 -15.41 -3.02
CA PRO A 66 13.94 -14.69 -4.17
C PRO A 66 14.88 -14.88 -5.35
N GLY A 67 14.34 -15.31 -6.49
CA GLY A 67 15.14 -15.47 -7.70
C GLY A 67 15.72 -14.14 -8.18
N ALA A 68 16.88 -14.17 -8.82
CA ALA A 68 17.54 -12.96 -9.37
C ALA A 68 16.61 -12.13 -10.27
N GLN A 69 15.69 -12.80 -10.98
CA GLN A 69 14.71 -12.16 -11.86
C GLN A 69 13.88 -11.08 -11.14
N VAL A 70 13.53 -11.29 -9.87
CA VAL A 70 12.75 -10.32 -9.07
C VAL A 70 13.51 -9.00 -8.96
N PHE A 71 14.80 -9.05 -8.65
CA PHE A 71 15.65 -7.87 -8.52
C PHE A 71 15.86 -7.17 -9.86
N PHE A 72 15.99 -7.93 -10.96
CA PHE A 72 16.03 -7.36 -12.30
C PHE A 72 14.75 -6.64 -12.68
N CYS A 73 13.58 -7.17 -12.28
CA CYS A 73 12.29 -6.47 -12.47
C CYS A 73 12.26 -5.14 -11.70
N PHE A 74 12.69 -5.13 -10.43
CA PHE A 74 12.80 -3.88 -9.68
C PHE A 74 13.75 -2.88 -10.37
N GLY A 75 14.93 -3.31 -10.77
CA GLY A 75 15.90 -2.46 -11.45
C GLY A 75 15.39 -1.90 -12.77
N LEU A 76 14.68 -2.72 -13.56
CA LEU A 76 14.07 -2.27 -14.82
C LEU A 76 13.01 -1.19 -14.54
N GLN A 77 12.05 -1.48 -13.68
CA GLN A 77 10.98 -0.54 -13.35
C GLN A 77 11.53 0.75 -12.72
N ASN A 78 12.51 0.65 -11.84
CA ASN A 78 13.17 1.80 -11.24
C ASN A 78 13.88 2.70 -12.28
N ARG A 79 14.57 2.12 -13.25
CA ARG A 79 15.18 2.88 -14.35
C ARG A 79 14.12 3.55 -15.23
N MET A 80 13.02 2.85 -15.51
CA MET A 80 11.91 3.42 -16.28
C MET A 80 11.27 4.61 -15.55
N LEU A 81 11.12 4.53 -14.21
CA LEU A 81 10.69 5.67 -13.40
C LEU A 81 11.66 6.85 -13.53
N ALA A 82 12.96 6.61 -13.40
CA ALA A 82 13.98 7.65 -13.51
C ALA A 82 13.98 8.32 -14.90
N ALA A 83 13.77 7.53 -15.95
CA ALA A 83 13.68 8.01 -17.32
C ALA A 83 12.31 8.63 -17.67
N ARG A 84 11.30 8.55 -16.77
CA ARG A 84 9.91 8.94 -17.04
C ARG A 84 9.28 8.17 -18.21
N GLU A 85 9.68 6.92 -18.41
CA GLU A 85 9.24 6.01 -19.47
C GLU A 85 8.29 4.95 -18.88
N TYR A 86 6.99 5.12 -19.01
CA TYR A 86 6.01 4.26 -18.37
C TYR A 86 5.43 3.18 -19.27
N GLY A 87 5.84 3.12 -20.55
CA GLY A 87 5.29 2.22 -21.55
C GLY A 87 3.83 2.56 -21.91
N LYS A 88 3.10 1.56 -22.40
CA LYS A 88 1.69 1.73 -22.83
C LYS A 88 0.72 1.54 -21.64
N VAL A 89 0.82 2.37 -20.61
CA VAL A 89 -0.14 2.36 -19.50
C VAL A 89 -1.41 3.09 -19.93
N THR A 90 -2.55 2.40 -19.86
CA THR A 90 -3.87 2.91 -20.28
C THR A 90 -4.71 3.38 -19.09
N THR A 91 -4.51 2.81 -17.91
CA THR A 91 -5.22 3.21 -16.69
C THR A 91 -4.69 4.55 -16.19
N ARG A 92 -5.51 5.60 -16.27
CA ARG A 92 -5.12 6.97 -15.90
C ARG A 92 -4.60 7.07 -14.46
N ALA A 93 -5.31 6.48 -13.50
CA ALA A 93 -4.91 6.50 -12.11
C ALA A 93 -3.54 5.84 -11.87
N LEU A 94 -3.23 4.73 -12.57
CA LEU A 94 -1.93 4.09 -12.51
C LEU A 94 -0.85 4.99 -13.13
N LEU A 95 -1.12 5.57 -14.31
CA LEU A 95 -0.18 6.48 -14.96
C LEU A 95 0.14 7.72 -14.10
N ASP A 96 -0.86 8.28 -13.44
CA ASP A 96 -0.66 9.44 -12.56
C ASP A 96 0.20 9.07 -11.33
N ARG A 97 0.02 7.88 -10.75
CA ARG A 97 0.90 7.35 -9.69
C ARG A 97 2.33 7.18 -10.17
N LEU A 98 2.53 6.60 -11.34
CA LEU A 98 3.87 6.39 -11.90
C LEU A 98 4.58 7.72 -12.19
N LYS A 99 3.86 8.73 -12.68
CA LYS A 99 4.41 10.07 -12.94
C LYS A 99 4.88 10.78 -11.67
N ASN A 100 4.19 10.56 -10.55
CA ASN A 100 4.51 11.15 -9.26
C ASN A 100 5.54 10.35 -8.47
N ALA A 101 5.80 9.09 -8.88
CA ALA A 101 6.72 8.20 -8.19
C ALA A 101 8.16 8.67 -8.28
N GLN A 102 8.89 8.45 -7.19
CA GLN A 102 10.31 8.72 -7.08
C GLN A 102 11.11 7.43 -7.23
N PRO A 103 12.11 7.39 -8.12
CA PRO A 103 13.00 6.24 -8.23
C PRO A 103 13.93 6.14 -7.03
N VAL A 104 14.43 4.93 -6.75
CA VAL A 104 15.54 4.70 -5.83
C VAL A 104 16.83 5.10 -6.52
N LEU A 105 17.56 6.03 -5.93
CA LEU A 105 18.80 6.58 -6.50
C LEU A 105 19.99 6.30 -5.59
N HIS A 106 21.17 6.19 -6.17
CA HIS A 106 22.43 6.35 -5.49
C HIS A 106 22.67 7.81 -5.09
N GLU A 107 23.59 8.05 -4.19
CA GLU A 107 24.04 9.41 -3.85
C GLU A 107 24.53 10.19 -5.09
N SER A 108 25.06 9.49 -6.08
CA SER A 108 25.46 10.08 -7.38
C SER A 108 24.30 10.48 -8.29
N GLY A 109 23.06 10.21 -7.91
CA GLY A 109 21.87 10.42 -8.74
C GLY A 109 21.60 9.31 -9.76
N ARG A 110 22.45 8.28 -9.86
CA ARG A 110 22.20 7.12 -10.73
C ARG A 110 21.06 6.27 -10.18
N PRO A 111 20.07 5.89 -11.00
CA PRO A 111 19.02 4.98 -10.53
C PRO A 111 19.60 3.59 -10.19
N TRP A 112 19.10 2.98 -9.13
CA TRP A 112 19.44 1.61 -8.78
C TRP A 112 18.99 0.66 -9.88
N ASP A 113 19.87 -0.29 -10.21
CA ASP A 113 19.58 -1.40 -11.10
C ASP A 113 19.31 -2.71 -10.32
N GLY A 114 19.08 -3.82 -11.04
CA GLY A 114 18.80 -5.11 -10.41
C GLY A 114 19.94 -5.62 -9.54
N VAL A 115 21.19 -5.28 -9.84
CA VAL A 115 22.35 -5.67 -9.04
C VAL A 115 22.37 -4.89 -7.74
N ASP A 116 22.02 -3.60 -7.76
CA ASP A 116 21.96 -2.78 -6.54
C ASP A 116 20.87 -3.29 -5.58
N PHE A 117 19.67 -3.59 -6.09
CA PHE A 117 18.62 -4.20 -5.27
C PHE A 117 19.04 -5.56 -4.69
N PHE A 118 19.71 -6.41 -5.46
CA PHE A 118 20.23 -7.68 -4.97
C PHE A 118 21.31 -7.49 -3.90
N ARG A 119 22.26 -6.58 -4.12
CA ARG A 119 23.30 -6.26 -3.14
C ARG A 119 22.73 -5.72 -1.84
N CYS A 120 21.68 -4.93 -1.91
CA CYS A 120 20.97 -4.46 -0.72
C CYS A 120 20.28 -5.63 0.00
N TYR A 121 19.62 -6.52 -0.73
CA TYR A 121 18.99 -7.71 -0.15
C TYR A 121 19.98 -8.60 0.58
N THR A 122 21.20 -8.74 0.06
CA THR A 122 22.28 -9.53 0.66
C THR A 122 23.10 -8.76 1.70
N GLY A 123 22.77 -7.50 1.99
CA GLY A 123 23.46 -6.69 2.99
C GLY A 123 24.80 -6.10 2.56
N GLN A 124 25.14 -6.16 1.27
CA GLN A 124 26.38 -5.58 0.74
C GLN A 124 26.33 -4.06 0.61
N ILE A 125 25.14 -3.49 0.41
CA ILE A 125 24.87 -2.06 0.46
C ILE A 125 23.63 -1.81 1.31
N ALA A 126 23.59 -0.65 1.96
CA ALA A 126 22.42 -0.22 2.70
C ALA A 126 21.34 0.32 1.72
N TRP A 127 20.06 0.21 2.12
CA TRP A 127 19.01 0.94 1.43
C TRP A 127 19.30 2.45 1.55
N PRO A 128 19.23 3.22 0.47
CA PRO A 128 19.47 4.66 0.55
C PRO A 128 18.48 5.27 1.57
N VAL A 129 18.99 6.18 2.36
CA VAL A 129 18.14 6.89 3.32
C VAL A 129 17.00 7.53 2.52
N PRO A 130 15.73 7.23 2.82
CA PRO A 130 14.66 7.91 2.12
C PRO A 130 14.79 9.42 2.32
N PRO A 131 14.33 10.23 1.37
CA PRO A 131 14.06 11.62 1.69
C PRO A 131 13.25 11.66 3.00
N GLU A 132 13.48 12.68 3.80
CA GLU A 132 12.80 12.81 5.10
C GLU A 132 11.34 12.34 4.99
N PRO A 133 10.88 11.51 5.93
CA PRO A 133 9.49 11.05 5.88
C PRO A 133 8.61 12.29 5.74
N ALA A 134 7.60 12.19 4.90
CA ALA A 134 6.59 13.25 4.81
C ALA A 134 6.20 13.64 6.25
N PRO A 135 6.12 14.94 6.56
CA PRO A 135 5.78 15.36 7.90
C PRO A 135 4.49 14.65 8.33
N LEU A 136 4.47 14.20 9.59
CA LEU A 136 3.25 13.60 10.14
C LEU A 136 2.10 14.58 9.90
N PRO A 137 0.90 14.08 9.56
CA PRO A 137 -0.27 14.93 9.49
C PRO A 137 -0.41 15.75 10.77
N THR A 138 -0.87 16.97 10.65
CA THR A 138 -1.16 17.81 11.82
C THR A 138 -2.40 17.28 12.54
N GLN A 139 -2.61 17.70 13.80
CA GLN A 139 -3.83 17.36 14.54
C GLN A 139 -5.08 17.90 13.81
N GLU A 140 -4.97 19.03 13.14
CA GLU A 140 -6.05 19.63 12.36
C GLU A 140 -6.42 18.77 11.14
N GLU A 141 -5.42 18.32 10.36
CA GLU A 141 -5.63 17.41 9.23
C GLU A 141 -6.21 16.07 9.66
N ALA A 142 -5.80 15.55 10.82
CA ALA A 142 -6.36 14.32 11.39
C ALA A 142 -7.83 14.50 11.81
N ALA A 143 -8.17 15.63 12.41
CA ALA A 143 -9.53 15.98 12.77
C ALA A 143 -10.43 16.20 11.53
N GLU A 144 -9.91 16.85 10.49
CA GLU A 144 -10.64 17.03 9.22
C GLU A 144 -10.94 15.68 8.55
N LEU A 145 -9.96 14.76 8.48
CA LEU A 145 -10.18 13.43 7.93
C LEU A 145 -11.24 12.67 8.73
N SER A 146 -11.16 12.72 10.07
CA SER A 146 -12.13 12.09 10.96
C SER A 146 -13.55 12.63 10.76
N ALA A 147 -13.70 13.96 10.61
CA ALA A 147 -14.97 14.61 10.33
C ALA A 147 -15.53 14.19 8.97
N MET A 148 -14.70 14.14 7.94
CA MET A 148 -15.08 13.72 6.59
C MET A 148 -15.58 12.26 6.57
N VAL A 149 -14.91 11.38 7.27
CA VAL A 149 -15.31 9.97 7.39
C VAL A 149 -16.65 9.84 8.13
N ARG A 150 -16.82 10.54 9.24
CA ARG A 150 -18.10 10.57 10.00
C ARG A 150 -19.26 11.07 9.16
N GLU A 151 -19.05 12.14 8.41
CA GLU A 151 -20.09 12.72 7.54
C GLU A 151 -20.48 11.76 6.41
N SER A 152 -19.48 11.22 5.71
CA SER A 152 -19.69 10.24 4.64
C SER A 152 -20.42 8.99 5.14
N PHE A 153 -20.05 8.49 6.32
CA PHE A 153 -20.73 7.36 6.97
C PHE A 153 -22.20 7.67 7.26
N ARG A 154 -22.48 8.80 7.93
CA ARG A 154 -23.85 9.22 8.28
C ARG A 154 -24.71 9.41 7.03
N ASN A 155 -24.17 10.04 6.02
CA ASN A 155 -24.89 10.25 4.75
C ASN A 155 -25.20 8.91 4.05
N THR A 156 -24.25 7.99 4.00
CA THR A 156 -24.46 6.65 3.41
C THR A 156 -25.52 5.87 4.19
N ALA A 157 -25.44 5.85 5.52
CA ALA A 157 -26.42 5.19 6.38
C ALA A 157 -27.85 5.77 6.17
N ARG A 158 -27.97 7.11 6.11
CA ARG A 158 -29.24 7.82 5.87
C ARG A 158 -29.82 7.46 4.49
N ILE A 159 -29.03 7.49 3.43
CA ILE A 159 -29.46 7.10 2.09
C ILE A 159 -29.88 5.64 2.04
N ALA A 160 -29.20 4.77 2.80
CA ALA A 160 -29.54 3.36 2.90
C ALA A 160 -30.79 3.08 3.76
N GLY A 161 -31.25 4.04 4.56
CA GLY A 161 -32.34 3.84 5.50
C GLY A 161 -31.96 2.97 6.70
N LEU A 162 -30.67 2.96 7.08
CA LEU A 162 -30.14 2.17 8.17
C LEU A 162 -30.03 2.99 9.45
N SER A 163 -30.22 2.36 10.61
CA SER A 163 -29.80 2.95 11.89
C SER A 163 -28.28 3.03 11.94
N LEU A 164 -27.73 4.02 12.67
CA LEU A 164 -26.27 4.17 12.80
C LEU A 164 -25.62 2.92 13.43
N ALA A 165 -26.28 2.26 14.37
CA ALA A 165 -25.78 1.03 14.99
C ALA A 165 -25.66 -0.12 13.96
N THR A 166 -26.70 -0.32 13.14
CA THR A 166 -26.68 -1.34 12.08
C THR A 166 -25.62 -1.02 11.02
N ALA A 167 -25.55 0.24 10.62
CA ALA A 167 -24.58 0.73 9.64
C ALA A 167 -23.13 0.55 10.12
N SER A 168 -22.87 0.90 11.40
CA SER A 168 -21.54 0.71 12.03
C SER A 168 -21.13 -0.75 12.06
N GLY A 169 -22.03 -1.66 12.49
CA GLY A 169 -21.73 -3.10 12.50
C GLY A 169 -21.40 -3.65 11.11
N GLN A 170 -22.11 -3.20 10.07
CA GLN A 170 -21.86 -3.62 8.69
C GLN A 170 -20.52 -3.08 8.15
N LEU A 171 -20.22 -1.80 8.40
CA LEU A 171 -18.96 -1.19 7.95
C LEU A 171 -17.77 -1.82 8.65
N LEU A 172 -17.82 -1.97 9.98
CA LEU A 172 -16.73 -2.57 10.76
C LEU A 172 -16.45 -4.03 10.38
N GLY A 173 -17.44 -4.76 9.86
CA GLY A 173 -17.27 -6.11 9.34
C GLY A 173 -16.47 -6.19 8.02
N LEU A 174 -16.22 -5.07 7.36
CA LEU A 174 -15.43 -4.98 6.12
C LEU A 174 -14.01 -4.47 6.38
N VAL A 175 -13.76 -3.90 7.56
CA VAL A 175 -12.51 -3.24 7.92
C VAL A 175 -11.54 -4.27 8.51
N PRO A 176 -10.24 -4.24 8.15
CA PRO A 176 -9.23 -5.06 8.80
C PRO A 176 -9.21 -4.84 10.32
N VAL A 177 -9.00 -5.93 11.07
CA VAL A 177 -9.13 -5.94 12.54
C VAL A 177 -8.25 -4.89 13.22
N GLU A 178 -7.07 -4.64 12.68
CA GLU A 178 -6.11 -3.66 13.17
C GLU A 178 -6.61 -2.20 13.12
N TYR A 179 -7.55 -1.89 12.24
CA TYR A 179 -8.11 -0.53 12.09
C TYR A 179 -9.52 -0.40 12.68
N ALA A 180 -10.17 -1.52 13.04
CA ALA A 180 -11.57 -1.53 13.42
C ALA A 180 -11.87 -0.70 14.68
N GLU A 181 -11.03 -0.77 15.71
CA GLU A 181 -11.24 -0.01 16.94
C GLU A 181 -11.02 1.50 16.74
N GLY A 182 -9.98 1.91 15.99
CA GLY A 182 -9.76 3.32 15.66
C GLY A 182 -10.92 3.89 14.83
N LEU A 183 -11.39 3.16 13.82
CA LEU A 183 -12.55 3.60 13.03
C LEU A 183 -13.81 3.68 13.89
N LYS A 184 -14.03 2.73 14.79
CA LYS A 184 -15.17 2.74 15.70
C LYS A 184 -15.16 3.98 16.61
N ALA A 185 -14.01 4.34 17.19
CA ALA A 185 -13.85 5.54 17.98
C ALA A 185 -14.22 6.80 17.17
N VAL A 186 -13.74 6.90 15.93
CA VAL A 186 -14.08 8.01 15.01
C VAL A 186 -15.59 8.06 14.71
N LEU A 187 -16.24 6.95 14.45
CA LEU A 187 -17.69 6.91 14.22
C LEU A 187 -18.50 7.34 15.44
N LEU A 188 -17.96 7.13 16.65
CA LEU A 188 -18.56 7.56 17.92
C LEU A 188 -18.32 9.03 18.26
N GLY A 189 -17.36 9.69 17.63
CA GLY A 189 -17.13 11.13 17.76
C GLY A 189 -15.70 11.54 18.07
N ASP A 190 -14.81 10.59 18.33
CA ASP A 190 -13.39 10.87 18.55
C ASP A 190 -12.70 11.25 17.22
N ASP A 191 -11.53 11.88 17.32
CA ASP A 191 -10.70 12.14 16.17
C ASP A 191 -9.47 11.22 16.20
N TRP A 192 -9.02 10.78 15.02
CA TRP A 192 -7.73 10.12 14.92
C TRP A 192 -6.61 11.04 15.37
N THR A 193 -5.58 10.45 15.94
CA THR A 193 -4.30 11.13 16.18
C THR A 193 -3.50 11.23 14.88
N PRO A 194 -2.55 12.17 14.76
CA PRO A 194 -1.63 12.25 13.63
C PRO A 194 -0.91 10.95 13.32
N GLY A 195 -0.53 10.19 14.36
CA GLY A 195 0.12 8.88 14.22
C GLY A 195 -0.81 7.84 13.58
N GLU A 196 -2.05 7.73 14.04
CA GLU A 196 -3.05 6.81 13.47
C GLU A 196 -3.37 7.17 12.02
N VAL A 197 -3.47 8.45 11.67
CA VAL A 197 -3.64 8.88 10.27
C VAL A 197 -2.42 8.52 9.44
N ALA A 198 -1.21 8.71 9.96
CA ALA A 198 0.00 8.31 9.25
C ALA A 198 0.03 6.79 9.00
N ASP A 199 -0.38 5.98 9.96
CA ASP A 199 -0.48 4.52 9.82
C ASP A 199 -1.55 4.13 8.79
N LEU A 200 -2.71 4.79 8.81
CA LEU A 200 -3.76 4.61 7.80
C LEU A 200 -3.27 4.95 6.39
N LEU A 201 -2.58 6.09 6.23
CA LEU A 201 -2.04 6.52 4.93
C LEU A 201 -0.89 5.63 4.43
N GLN A 202 -0.27 4.83 5.32
CA GLN A 202 0.72 3.81 4.96
C GLN A 202 0.08 2.50 4.46
N GLY A 203 -1.22 2.30 4.67
CA GLY A 203 -1.99 1.17 4.17
C GLY A 203 -2.19 1.20 2.65
N ASP A 204 -2.78 0.12 2.11
CA ASP A 204 -3.24 0.10 0.71
C ASP A 204 -4.40 1.07 0.50
N GLU A 205 -4.62 1.51 -0.75
CA GLU A 205 -5.74 2.41 -1.10
C GLU A 205 -7.11 1.85 -0.68
N ASP A 206 -7.26 0.52 -0.73
CA ASP A 206 -8.45 -0.19 -0.27
C ASP A 206 -8.53 -0.25 1.27
N SER A 207 -7.43 0.01 1.96
CA SER A 207 -7.32 0.12 3.42
C SER A 207 -7.56 1.55 3.93
N LEU A 208 -7.77 2.52 3.05
CA LEU A 208 -8.13 3.87 3.45
C LEU A 208 -9.60 3.95 3.88
N PRO A 209 -9.94 4.77 4.90
CA PRO A 209 -11.30 4.89 5.40
C PRO A 209 -12.34 5.19 4.33
N MET A 210 -11.99 5.99 3.32
CA MET A 210 -12.87 6.28 2.20
C MET A 210 -13.02 5.10 1.23
N GLY A 211 -12.04 4.20 1.15
CA GLY A 211 -12.13 2.92 0.44
C GLY A 211 -13.18 2.02 1.06
N TRP A 212 -13.12 1.80 2.38
CA TRP A 212 -14.10 1.00 3.11
C TRP A 212 -15.52 1.55 2.99
N LEU A 213 -15.69 2.87 3.07
CA LEU A 213 -16.98 3.51 2.88
C LEU A 213 -17.53 3.30 1.47
N ARG A 214 -16.69 3.38 0.44
CA ARG A 214 -17.09 3.11 -0.96
C ARG A 214 -17.48 1.66 -1.16
N GLU A 215 -16.71 0.71 -0.62
CA GLU A 215 -17.02 -0.71 -0.70
C GLU A 215 -18.35 -1.01 -0.01
N TRP A 216 -18.54 -0.50 1.20
CA TRP A 216 -19.80 -0.66 1.95
C TRP A 216 -20.99 -0.08 1.18
N ALA A 217 -20.91 1.14 0.65
CA ALA A 217 -21.95 1.73 -0.19
C ALA A 217 -22.26 0.88 -1.44
N GLY A 218 -21.23 0.28 -2.03
CA GLY A 218 -21.37 -0.66 -3.15
C GLY A 218 -22.14 -1.94 -2.77
N THR A 219 -21.93 -2.48 -1.56
CA THR A 219 -22.68 -3.66 -1.08
C THR A 219 -24.15 -3.35 -0.88
N LEU A 220 -24.48 -2.18 -0.31
CA LEU A 220 -25.84 -1.72 -0.11
C LEU A 220 -26.60 -1.53 -1.43
N SER A 221 -25.94 -0.98 -2.44
CA SER A 221 -26.53 -0.77 -3.78
C SER A 221 -26.83 -2.10 -4.47
N ARG A 222 -25.99 -3.10 -4.34
CA ARG A 222 -26.18 -4.46 -4.91
C ARG A 222 -27.33 -5.19 -4.22
N GLY A 223 -27.48 -5.05 -2.91
CA GLY A 223 -28.58 -5.63 -2.13
C GLY A 223 -29.95 -5.11 -2.59
N ARG A 224 -30.10 -3.80 -2.83
CA ARG A 224 -31.34 -3.19 -3.31
C ARG A 224 -31.78 -3.68 -4.68
N ARG A 225 -30.85 -3.89 -5.62
CA ARG A 225 -31.18 -4.39 -6.98
C ARG A 225 -31.74 -5.83 -6.96
N ARG A 226 -31.29 -6.67 -6.04
CA ARG A 226 -31.78 -8.04 -5.88
C ARG A 226 -33.22 -8.10 -5.35
N VAL A 227 -33.57 -7.24 -4.41
CA VAL A 227 -34.93 -7.18 -3.83
C VAL A 227 -35.91 -6.62 -4.87
N GLY A 228 -35.54 -5.58 -5.63
CA GLY A 228 -36.40 -5.00 -6.68
C GLY A 228 -36.73 -5.97 -7.82
N SER A 229 -35.82 -6.86 -8.18
CA SER A 229 -36.01 -7.84 -9.25
C SER A 229 -36.93 -9.01 -8.86
N GLN A 230 -37.12 -9.29 -7.59
CA GLN A 230 -38.05 -10.33 -7.11
C GLN A 230 -39.49 -9.82 -6.98
N SER A 231 -39.68 -8.51 -6.71
CA SER A 231 -41.03 -7.90 -6.66
C SER A 231 -41.66 -7.69 -8.04
N ALA A 232 -40.86 -7.61 -9.09
CA ALA A 232 -41.36 -7.43 -10.47
C ALA A 232 -41.80 -8.76 -11.15
N LYS A 233 -41.66 -9.90 -10.48
CA LYS A 233 -42.05 -11.22 -10.97
C LYS A 233 -43.26 -11.83 -10.28
N ARG A 234 -44.00 -11.04 -9.51
CA ARG A 234 -45.33 -11.37 -8.98
C ARG A 234 -46.35 -10.41 -9.59
#